data_54ee797394c12fd9ddd5a7b8ff169bec
#
_entry.id   54ee797394c12fd9ddd5a7b8ff169bec
#
_cell.length_a   1.000
_cell.length_b   1.000
_cell.length_c   1.000
_cell.angle_alpha   90.00
_cell.angle_beta   90.00
_cell.angle_gamma   90.00
#
_symmetry.space_group_name_H-M   'P 1'
#
loop_
_entity.id
_entity.type
_entity.pdbx_description
1 polymer ?
#
loop_
_entity_poly.entity_id
_entity_poly.type
_entity_poly.pdbx_seq_one_letter_code
_entity_poly.pdbx_strand_id
1 'polypeptide(L)' 'MPTFDYVALSPEGKREKGVIAADSARAARRELRVRQMTPLKLEEAKEKPKSALSSLSA' A
#
# COMPACT_ATOMS: atom_id res chain seq x y z
N MET A 1 -11.51 8.08 5.93
CA MET A 1 -11.25 6.88 5.19
C MET A 1 -9.91 6.32 5.52
N PRO A 2 -9.83 5.04 5.62
CA PRO A 2 -8.54 4.42 5.95
C PRO A 2 -7.61 4.51 4.77
N THR A 3 -6.33 4.47 5.05
CA THR A 3 -5.36 4.50 3.98
C THR A 3 -4.60 3.18 4.04
N PHE A 4 -4.03 2.80 2.94
CA PHE A 4 -3.31 1.56 2.87
C PHE A 4 -1.95 1.77 2.24
N ASP A 5 -0.96 1.09 2.77
CA ASP A 5 0.39 1.19 2.24
C ASP A 5 0.47 0.04 1.27
N TYR A 6 0.96 0.26 0.11
CA TYR A 6 1.06 -0.81 -0.84
C TYR A 6 2.42 -0.87 -1.51
N VAL A 7 2.73 -2.04 -1.99
CA VAL A 7 3.92 -2.22 -2.79
C VAL A 7 3.39 -2.95 -4.00
N ALA A 8 3.53 -2.40 -5.14
CA ALA A 8 3.00 -3.00 -6.34
C ALA A 8 4.03 -2.98 -7.46
N LEU A 9 3.79 -3.83 -8.45
CA LEU A 9 4.72 -3.93 -9.55
C LEU A 9 4.09 -3.26 -10.74
N SER A 10 4.79 -2.37 -11.36
CA SER A 10 4.25 -1.67 -12.49
C SER A 10 4.33 -2.56 -13.72
N PRO A 11 3.63 -2.23 -14.78
CA PRO A 11 3.65 -3.04 -15.99
C PRO A 11 5.04 -3.19 -16.57
N GLU A 12 5.92 -2.30 -16.21
CA GLU A 12 7.25 -2.40 -16.71
C GLU A 12 8.11 -3.30 -15.86
N GLY A 13 7.58 -3.80 -14.81
CA GLY A 13 8.36 -4.65 -13.94
C GLY A 13 9.06 -3.91 -12.81
N LYS A 14 8.69 -2.68 -12.55
CA LYS A 14 9.33 -1.95 -11.51
C LYS A 14 8.52 -1.98 -10.26
N ARG A 15 9.15 -2.09 -9.13
CA ARG A 15 8.45 -2.12 -7.88
C ARG A 15 8.19 -0.72 -7.40
N GLU A 16 6.97 -0.41 -7.11
CA GLU A 16 6.62 0.89 -6.61
C GLU A 16 5.85 0.79 -5.34
N LYS A 17 6.01 1.70 -4.44
CA LYS A 17 5.24 1.68 -3.24
C LYS A 17 4.65 3.03 -2.96
N GLY A 18 3.58 3.08 -2.26
CA GLY A 18 2.92 4.33 -1.96
C GLY A 18 1.78 4.10 -1.01
N VAL A 19 0.92 5.08 -0.93
CA VAL A 19 -0.21 5.01 -0.02
C VAL A 19 -1.46 5.34 -0.80
N ILE A 20 -2.51 4.60 -0.54
CA ILE A 20 -3.73 4.83 -1.25
C ILE A 20 -4.88 4.82 -0.27
N ALA A 21 -5.87 5.65 -0.47
CA ALA A 21 -7.02 5.71 0.41
C ALA A 21 -8.12 4.83 -0.16
N ALA A 22 -8.64 3.96 0.64
CA ALA A 22 -9.70 3.07 0.19
C ALA A 22 -10.51 2.60 1.38
N ASP A 23 -11.71 2.13 1.12
CA ASP A 23 -12.56 1.68 2.20
C ASP A 23 -12.09 0.34 2.75
N SER A 24 -11.43 -0.44 2.00
CA SER A 24 -10.98 -1.72 2.47
C SER A 24 -9.81 -2.18 1.64
N ALA A 25 -9.16 -3.23 2.07
CA ALA A 25 -8.01 -3.73 1.36
C ALA A 25 -8.43 -4.17 -0.03
N ARG A 26 -9.62 -4.72 -0.14
CA ARG A 26 -10.11 -5.16 -1.41
C ARG A 26 -10.26 -3.97 -2.35
N ALA A 27 -10.78 -2.87 -1.85
CA ALA A 27 -10.96 -1.70 -2.66
C ALA A 27 -9.61 -1.14 -3.07
N ALA A 28 -8.65 -1.19 -2.17
CA ALA A 28 -7.33 -0.67 -2.48
C ALA A 28 -6.70 -1.50 -3.58
N ARG A 29 -6.87 -2.81 -3.48
CA ARG A 29 -6.31 -3.69 -4.46
C ARG A 29 -6.94 -3.42 -5.83
N ARG A 30 -8.21 -3.16 -5.83
CA ARG A 30 -8.90 -2.90 -7.05
C ARG A 30 -8.36 -1.63 -7.69
N GLU A 31 -8.09 -0.62 -6.89
CA GLU A 31 -7.57 0.62 -7.39
C GLU A 31 -6.23 0.37 -8.07
N LEU A 32 -5.41 -0.46 -7.50
CA LEU A 32 -4.12 -0.72 -8.08
C LEU A 32 -4.27 -1.43 -9.41
N ARG A 33 -5.24 -2.31 -9.52
CA ARG A 33 -5.44 -3.01 -10.77
C ARG A 33 -5.90 -2.05 -11.85
N VAL A 34 -6.70 -1.07 -11.48
CA VAL A 34 -7.17 -0.12 -12.43
C VAL A 34 -5.98 0.65 -12.98
N ARG A 35 -4.93 0.79 -12.19
CA ARG A 35 -3.76 1.49 -12.64
C ARG A 35 -2.80 0.52 -13.31
N GLN A 36 -3.27 -0.69 -13.55
CA GLN A 36 -2.45 -1.70 -14.17
C GLN A 36 -1.23 -2.06 -13.36
N MET A 37 -1.36 -2.04 -12.05
CA MET A 37 -0.27 -2.42 -11.19
C MET A 37 -0.60 -3.72 -10.51
N THR A 38 0.38 -4.49 -10.23
CA THR A 38 0.17 -5.77 -9.58
C THR A 38 0.52 -5.61 -8.11
N PRO A 39 -0.45 -5.68 -7.24
CA PRO A 39 -0.18 -5.49 -5.82
C PRO A 39 0.64 -6.64 -5.28
N LEU A 40 1.80 -6.34 -4.75
CA LEU A 40 2.64 -7.34 -4.16
C LEU A 40 2.39 -7.40 -2.67
N LYS A 41 2.08 -6.27 -2.07
CA LYS A 41 1.84 -6.24 -0.67
C LYS A 41 0.89 -5.12 -0.36
N LEU A 42 0.00 -5.31 0.56
CA LEU A 42 -0.96 -4.31 0.91
C LEU A 42 -1.21 -4.36 2.40
N GLU A 43 -1.03 -3.26 3.09
CA GLU A 43 -1.28 -3.20 4.51
C GLU A 43 -2.08 -1.98 4.89
N GLU A 44 -2.90 -2.10 5.87
CA GLU A 44 -3.70 -0.99 6.30
C GLU A 44 -2.83 -0.04 7.08
N ALA A 45 -2.70 1.15 6.63
CA ALA A 45 -1.87 2.13 7.30
C ALA A 45 -2.69 2.99 8.19
N LYS A 46 -3.05 2.53 9.36
CA LYS A 46 -3.81 3.31 10.23
C LYS A 46 -2.90 4.24 10.81
N GLU A 47 -3.21 5.32 11.25
CA GLU A 47 -2.35 6.20 11.86
C GLU A 47 -1.69 5.60 13.00
N LYS A 48 -0.67 4.90 12.85
CA LYS A 48 0.08 4.30 13.88
C LYS A 48 1.44 4.70 13.83
N PRO A 49 1.74 5.85 14.17
CA PRO A 49 3.07 6.40 14.11
C PRO A 49 4.07 5.60 14.85
N LYS A 50 3.70 5.11 15.95
CA LYS A 50 4.65 4.42 16.69
C LYS A 50 5.21 3.26 16.00
N SER A 51 4.45 2.69 15.17
CA SER A 51 4.97 1.52 14.57
C SER A 51 6.15 1.93 13.73
N ALA A 52 6.10 3.04 13.18
CA ALA A 52 7.16 3.44 12.32
C ALA A 52 8.37 3.59 13.14
N LEU A 53 8.22 4.04 14.31
CA LEU A 53 9.32 4.21 15.13
C LEU A 53 9.98 2.96 15.37
N SER A 54 9.25 2.02 15.71
CA SER A 54 9.88 0.80 16.08
C SER A 54 10.74 0.34 14.95
N SER A 55 10.32 0.51 13.79
CA SER A 55 11.10 0.02 12.72
C SER A 55 12.41 0.72 12.67
N LEU A 56 12.44 1.90 13.06
CA LEU A 56 13.63 2.57 13.03
C LEU A 56 14.62 1.98 13.85
N SER A 57 14.22 1.58 14.96
CA SER A 57 15.17 1.09 15.89
C SER A 57 16.02 0.05 15.26
N ALA A 58 15.58 -0.55 14.28
CA ALA A 58 16.38 -1.60 13.70
C ALA A 58 17.67 -1.08 13.10
#